data_6e9e121c9e45938553f7509017367ab7
#
_entry.id   6e9e121c9e45938553f7509017367ab7
#
_cell.length_a   1.000
_cell.length_b   1.000
_cell.length_c   1.000
_cell.angle_alpha   90.00
_cell.angle_beta   90.00
_cell.angle_gamma   90.00
#
_symmetry.space_group_name_H-M   'P 1'
#
loop_
_entity.id
_entity.type
_entity.pdbx_description
1 polymer ?
#
loop_
_entity_poly.entity_id
_entity_poly.type
_entity_poly.pdbx_seq_one_letter_code
_entity_poly.pdbx_strand_id
1 'polypeptide(L)'
;MTIKEFALLAGVSVSTVSKIMNGKDASISARTREHVLKLAKEYNYVPYASAAAPTTRTLTMGVIFQNTEHGKRLVSSILKEAASLGYSLLLRESGDSVDTELKNISAMAAAHTDGVIWEPVSSDSLFLGEKLDRAGIPYVVIGPYKGAFHMDFEKIGDTATGLLVKKRHASIACVAGDDSLAREFFQGYRKRLFDEKLPFRQELVFPDAKSLPVSGILNGLFTAAVFFSQAEA
;
A
#
# COMPACT_ATOMS: atom_id res chain seq x y z
N MET A 1 -10.56 12.12 -20.46
CA MET A 1 -10.97 13.21 -21.38
C MET A 1 -10.40 14.52 -20.88
N THR A 2 -9.70 15.26 -21.73
CA THR A 2 -9.11 16.57 -21.39
C THR A 2 -10.16 17.68 -21.43
N ILE A 3 -9.90 18.82 -20.80
CA ILE A 3 -10.81 19.98 -20.87
C ILE A 3 -11.05 20.48 -22.29
N LYS A 4 -10.06 20.32 -23.18
CA LYS A 4 -10.17 20.68 -24.61
C LYS A 4 -11.14 19.74 -25.35
N GLU A 5 -11.02 18.43 -25.13
CA GLU A 5 -11.91 17.43 -25.70
C GLU A 5 -13.34 17.59 -25.17
N PHE A 6 -13.48 17.85 -23.88
CA PHE A 6 -14.79 18.07 -23.27
C PHE A 6 -15.45 19.37 -23.76
N ALA A 7 -14.69 20.45 -23.91
CA ALA A 7 -15.18 21.71 -24.45
C ALA A 7 -15.68 21.57 -25.90
N LEU A 8 -14.93 20.79 -26.71
CA LEU A 8 -15.34 20.45 -28.08
C LEU A 8 -16.65 19.63 -28.10
N LEU A 9 -16.76 18.63 -27.23
CA LEU A 9 -17.96 17.80 -27.09
C LEU A 9 -19.17 18.63 -26.65
N ALA A 10 -18.99 19.55 -25.72
CA ALA A 10 -20.04 20.41 -25.21
C ALA A 10 -20.37 21.62 -26.11
N GLY A 11 -19.61 21.83 -27.20
CA GLY A 11 -19.81 22.93 -28.14
C GLY A 11 -19.57 24.32 -27.52
N VAL A 12 -18.69 24.41 -26.52
CA VAL A 12 -18.38 25.66 -25.83
C VAL A 12 -16.87 25.88 -25.70
N SER A 13 -16.45 27.08 -25.32
CA SER A 13 -15.02 27.36 -25.11
C SER A 13 -14.47 26.67 -23.84
N VAL A 14 -13.18 26.39 -23.82
CA VAL A 14 -12.47 25.88 -22.63
C VAL A 14 -12.69 26.78 -21.42
N SER A 15 -12.70 28.11 -21.63
CA SER A 15 -12.95 29.07 -20.55
C SER A 15 -14.38 29.00 -20.01
N THR A 16 -15.36 28.71 -20.86
CA THR A 16 -16.75 28.50 -20.46
C THR A 16 -16.89 27.25 -19.60
N VAL A 17 -16.29 26.13 -20.04
CA VAL A 17 -16.26 24.91 -19.23
C VAL A 17 -15.62 25.20 -17.87
N SER A 18 -14.45 25.83 -17.86
CA SER A 18 -13.73 26.15 -16.61
C SER A 18 -14.56 27.02 -15.67
N LYS A 19 -15.24 28.03 -16.16
CA LYS A 19 -16.10 28.92 -15.35
C LYS A 19 -17.28 28.16 -14.74
N ILE A 20 -17.96 27.33 -15.53
CA ILE A 20 -19.11 26.54 -15.06
C ILE A 20 -18.69 25.53 -14.00
N MET A 21 -17.62 24.80 -14.26
CA MET A 21 -17.13 23.76 -13.34
C MET A 21 -16.56 24.32 -12.03
N ASN A 22 -16.12 25.58 -12.02
CA ASN A 22 -15.62 26.29 -10.83
C ASN A 22 -16.66 27.20 -10.16
N GLY A 23 -17.94 27.15 -10.58
CA GLY A 23 -19.01 27.97 -10.01
C GLY A 23 -18.85 29.49 -10.27
N LYS A 24 -18.00 29.90 -11.23
CA LYS A 24 -17.76 31.30 -11.63
C LYS A 24 -18.54 31.68 -12.89
N ASP A 25 -19.77 31.21 -12.98
CA ASP A 25 -20.59 31.19 -14.20
C ASP A 25 -21.71 32.26 -14.25
N ALA A 26 -21.66 33.28 -13.37
CA ALA A 26 -22.66 34.33 -13.30
C ALA A 26 -22.92 35.06 -14.64
N SER A 27 -21.95 35.03 -15.57
CA SER A 27 -22.07 35.64 -16.91
C SER A 27 -22.52 34.65 -17.99
N ILE A 28 -22.83 33.37 -17.64
CA ILE A 28 -23.15 32.30 -18.59
C ILE A 28 -24.65 32.02 -18.51
N SER A 29 -25.29 31.79 -19.68
CA SER A 29 -26.72 31.48 -19.72
C SER A 29 -27.04 30.20 -18.94
N ALA A 30 -28.20 30.18 -18.26
CA ALA A 30 -28.68 29.01 -17.53
C ALA A 30 -28.75 27.75 -18.44
N ARG A 31 -29.16 27.91 -19.69
CA ARG A 31 -29.23 26.86 -20.69
C ARG A 31 -27.85 26.25 -20.99
N THR A 32 -26.84 27.08 -21.18
CA THR A 32 -25.48 26.63 -21.46
C THR A 32 -24.88 25.92 -20.25
N ARG A 33 -25.14 26.45 -19.05
CA ARG A 33 -24.71 25.85 -17.78
C ARG A 33 -25.30 24.45 -17.59
N GLU A 34 -26.61 24.33 -17.74
CA GLU A 34 -27.32 23.05 -17.58
C GLU A 34 -26.85 22.01 -18.59
N HIS A 35 -26.64 22.41 -19.85
CA HIS A 35 -26.10 21.55 -20.90
C HIS A 35 -24.71 21.01 -20.54
N VAL A 36 -23.80 21.87 -20.13
CA VAL A 36 -22.42 21.49 -19.75
C VAL A 36 -22.42 20.57 -18.52
N LEU A 37 -23.22 20.89 -17.48
CA LEU A 37 -23.31 20.06 -16.27
C LEU A 37 -23.93 18.69 -16.55
N LYS A 38 -24.93 18.60 -17.45
CA LYS A 38 -25.52 17.34 -17.87
C LYS A 38 -24.49 16.45 -18.58
N LEU A 39 -23.77 17.02 -19.55
CA LEU A 39 -22.70 16.29 -20.24
C LEU A 39 -21.55 15.88 -19.29
N ALA A 40 -21.18 16.76 -18.36
CA ALA A 40 -20.15 16.42 -17.37
C ALA A 40 -20.57 15.21 -16.52
N LYS A 41 -21.84 15.12 -16.14
CA LYS A 41 -22.39 13.96 -15.42
C LYS A 41 -22.44 12.71 -16.29
N GLU A 42 -22.88 12.84 -17.53
CA GLU A 42 -23.04 11.73 -18.48
C GLU A 42 -21.67 11.10 -18.84
N TYR A 43 -20.64 11.93 -19.05
CA TYR A 43 -19.28 11.49 -19.42
C TYR A 43 -18.36 11.35 -18.22
N ASN A 44 -18.88 11.48 -17.00
CA ASN A 44 -18.12 11.46 -15.74
C ASN A 44 -16.88 12.38 -15.80
N TYR A 45 -17.06 13.58 -16.39
CA TYR A 45 -16.00 14.52 -16.62
C TYR A 45 -15.74 15.35 -15.36
N VAL A 46 -14.52 15.27 -14.82
CA VAL A 46 -14.01 16.10 -13.74
C VAL A 46 -12.87 16.96 -14.32
N PRO A 47 -12.93 18.31 -14.22
CA PRO A 47 -11.86 19.15 -14.73
C PRO A 47 -10.55 18.92 -14.00
N TYR A 48 -9.44 18.85 -14.73
CA TYR A 48 -8.09 18.75 -14.15
C TYR A 48 -7.74 19.94 -13.24
N ALA A 49 -8.33 21.10 -13.47
CA ALA A 49 -8.08 22.32 -12.67
C ALA A 49 -8.97 22.45 -11.42
N SER A 50 -10.06 21.68 -11.30
CA SER A 50 -10.81 21.57 -10.05
C SER A 50 -10.15 20.57 -9.08
N ALA A 51 -9.18 19.81 -9.56
CA ALA A 51 -8.18 19.07 -8.79
C ALA A 51 -6.99 19.96 -8.34
N ALA A 52 -7.14 21.29 -8.34
CA ALA A 52 -6.28 22.11 -7.50
C ALA A 52 -6.47 21.58 -6.07
N ALA A 53 -5.42 21.02 -5.50
CA ALA A 53 -5.42 20.55 -4.12
C ALA A 53 -6.17 21.58 -3.27
N PRO A 54 -7.13 21.19 -2.45
CA PRO A 54 -7.88 22.16 -1.65
C PRO A 54 -6.85 23.01 -0.93
N THR A 55 -6.98 24.34 -1.04
CA THR A 55 -6.09 25.29 -0.37
C THR A 55 -6.12 25.14 1.15
N THR A 56 -7.04 24.34 1.64
CA THR A 56 -7.21 23.96 3.04
C THR A 56 -6.98 22.45 3.18
N ARG A 57 -6.01 22.06 4.00
CA ARG A 57 -5.78 20.65 4.36
C ARG A 57 -7.04 20.08 5.01
N THR A 58 -7.39 18.85 4.62
CA THR A 58 -8.52 18.12 5.23
C THR A 58 -8.12 17.44 6.53
N LEU A 59 -6.81 17.37 6.81
CA LEU A 59 -6.22 16.60 7.90
C LEU A 59 -6.68 15.13 7.89
N THR A 60 -6.85 14.60 6.68
CA THR A 60 -7.25 13.21 6.46
C THR A 60 -6.24 12.51 5.57
N MET A 61 -5.68 11.41 6.08
CA MET A 61 -4.81 10.50 5.33
C MET A 61 -5.61 9.29 4.87
N GLY A 62 -5.51 8.96 3.59
CA GLY A 62 -6.03 7.72 3.05
C GLY A 62 -5.05 6.56 3.30
N VAL A 63 -5.59 5.40 3.63
CA VAL A 63 -4.80 4.16 3.73
C VAL A 63 -5.57 3.05 3.04
N ILE A 64 -4.96 2.45 2.04
CA ILE A 64 -5.54 1.33 1.28
C ILE A 64 -4.60 0.14 1.43
N PHE A 65 -5.11 -0.93 2.04
CA PHE A 65 -4.41 -2.20 2.16
C PHE A 65 -5.08 -3.28 1.33
N GLN A 66 -4.30 -4.26 0.87
CA GLN A 66 -4.83 -5.48 0.30
C GLN A 66 -5.58 -6.27 1.37
N ASN A 67 -4.94 -6.49 2.52
CA ASN A 67 -5.54 -7.19 3.67
C ASN A 67 -5.11 -6.50 4.97
N THR A 68 -6.08 -5.95 5.72
CA THR A 68 -5.81 -5.25 6.98
C THR A 68 -5.37 -6.18 8.11
N GLU A 69 -5.71 -7.47 8.06
CA GLU A 69 -5.27 -8.46 9.05
C GLU A 69 -3.75 -8.65 9.02
N HIS A 70 -3.16 -8.74 7.82
CA HIS A 70 -1.71 -8.84 7.64
C HIS A 70 -0.99 -7.54 8.03
N GLY A 71 -1.67 -6.40 7.84
CA GLY A 71 -1.13 -5.07 8.12
C GLY A 71 -1.43 -4.53 9.52
N LYS A 72 -2.04 -5.27 10.44
CA LYS A 72 -2.53 -4.76 11.75
C LYS A 72 -1.53 -3.89 12.51
N ARG A 73 -0.26 -4.30 12.58
CA ARG A 73 0.79 -3.54 13.27
C ARG A 73 1.14 -2.25 12.54
N LEU A 74 1.21 -2.33 11.21
CA LEU A 74 1.50 -1.16 10.37
C LEU A 74 0.34 -0.17 10.47
N VAL A 75 -0.91 -0.64 10.37
CA VAL A 75 -2.12 0.18 10.57
C VAL A 75 -2.10 0.87 11.94
N SER A 76 -1.80 0.12 13.01
CA SER A 76 -1.72 0.67 14.37
C SER A 76 -0.63 1.73 14.50
N SER A 77 0.53 1.51 13.87
CA SER A 77 1.64 2.47 13.87
C SER A 77 1.30 3.72 13.06
N ILE A 78 0.70 3.55 11.88
CA ILE A 78 0.24 4.68 11.05
C ILE A 78 -0.82 5.49 11.80
N LEU A 79 -1.78 4.82 12.44
CA LEU A 79 -2.84 5.49 13.22
C LEU A 79 -2.26 6.33 14.35
N LYS A 80 -1.31 5.77 15.11
CA LYS A 80 -0.64 6.48 16.20
C LYS A 80 0.10 7.71 15.71
N GLU A 81 0.86 7.56 14.62
CA GLU A 81 1.65 8.66 14.07
C GLU A 81 0.75 9.73 13.45
N ALA A 82 -0.25 9.34 12.65
CA ALA A 82 -1.22 10.27 12.08
C ALA A 82 -1.94 11.09 13.16
N ALA A 83 -2.39 10.42 14.23
CA ALA A 83 -3.05 11.09 15.35
C ALA A 83 -2.12 12.09 16.05
N SER A 84 -0.82 11.77 16.21
CA SER A 84 0.16 12.69 16.80
C SER A 84 0.37 13.95 15.98
N LEU A 85 0.16 13.86 14.67
CA LEU A 85 0.24 14.95 13.70
C LEU A 85 -1.11 15.64 13.44
N GLY A 86 -2.16 15.25 14.15
CA GLY A 86 -3.51 15.81 14.00
C GLY A 86 -4.29 15.30 12.79
N TYR A 87 -3.85 14.19 12.16
CA TYR A 87 -4.55 13.59 11.04
C TYR A 87 -5.54 12.50 11.46
N SER A 88 -6.68 12.48 10.78
CA SER A 88 -7.60 11.35 10.78
C SER A 88 -7.21 10.35 9.71
N LEU A 89 -7.53 9.06 9.87
CA LEU A 89 -7.33 8.04 8.85
C LEU A 89 -8.64 7.61 8.19
N LEU A 90 -8.62 7.55 6.87
CA LEU A 90 -9.64 6.88 6.05
C LEU A 90 -9.06 5.54 5.58
N LEU A 91 -9.39 4.46 6.31
CA LEU A 91 -8.89 3.12 6.01
C LEU A 91 -9.84 2.36 5.07
N ARG A 92 -9.29 1.72 4.05
CA ARG A 92 -9.99 0.88 3.10
C ARG A 92 -9.22 -0.42 2.85
N GLU A 93 -9.95 -1.48 2.54
CA GLU A 93 -9.41 -2.78 2.17
C GLU A 93 -9.85 -3.15 0.76
N SER A 94 -8.90 -3.64 -0.07
CA SER A 94 -9.15 -3.99 -1.46
C SER A 94 -9.35 -5.50 -1.67
N GLY A 95 -8.92 -6.33 -0.73
CA GLY A 95 -8.83 -7.77 -0.94
C GLY A 95 -7.95 -8.07 -2.16
N ASP A 96 -8.34 -9.09 -2.91
CA ASP A 96 -7.66 -9.48 -4.16
C ASP A 96 -8.33 -8.88 -5.40
N SER A 97 -9.08 -7.77 -5.25
CA SER A 97 -9.92 -7.19 -6.31
C SER A 97 -9.43 -5.84 -6.77
N VAL A 98 -8.94 -5.77 -8.01
CA VAL A 98 -8.56 -4.52 -8.70
C VAL A 98 -9.76 -3.57 -8.85
N ASP A 99 -10.97 -4.09 -9.04
CA ASP A 99 -12.19 -3.26 -9.12
C ASP A 99 -12.51 -2.59 -7.78
N THR A 100 -12.31 -3.31 -6.67
CA THR A 100 -12.48 -2.75 -5.32
C THR A 100 -11.40 -1.71 -5.03
N GLU A 101 -10.16 -1.99 -5.41
CA GLU A 101 -9.04 -1.06 -5.30
C GLU A 101 -9.30 0.24 -6.08
N LEU A 102 -9.79 0.13 -7.31
CA LEU A 102 -10.19 1.28 -8.13
C LEU A 102 -11.27 2.14 -7.45
N LYS A 103 -12.27 1.50 -6.82
CA LYS A 103 -13.32 2.18 -6.05
C LYS A 103 -12.72 2.87 -4.82
N ASN A 104 -11.78 2.20 -4.13
CA ASN A 104 -11.10 2.75 -2.97
C ASN A 104 -10.26 3.98 -3.32
N ILE A 105 -9.44 3.91 -4.37
CA ILE A 105 -8.67 5.06 -4.87
C ILE A 105 -9.58 6.21 -5.26
N SER A 106 -10.68 5.92 -5.95
CA SER A 106 -11.67 6.95 -6.33
C SER A 106 -12.34 7.59 -5.10
N ALA A 107 -12.57 6.80 -4.04
CA ALA A 107 -13.11 7.32 -2.78
C ALA A 107 -12.11 8.22 -2.04
N MET A 108 -10.80 7.92 -2.08
CA MET A 108 -9.76 8.80 -1.53
C MET A 108 -9.73 10.14 -2.26
N ALA A 109 -9.81 10.11 -3.59
CA ALA A 109 -9.88 11.33 -4.41
C ALA A 109 -11.15 12.16 -4.11
N ALA A 110 -12.30 11.51 -3.97
CA ALA A 110 -13.56 12.17 -3.64
C ALA A 110 -13.57 12.77 -2.21
N ALA A 111 -12.88 12.12 -1.29
CA ALA A 111 -12.74 12.60 0.09
C ALA A 111 -11.68 13.71 0.24
N HIS A 112 -10.98 14.08 -0.83
CA HIS A 112 -9.89 15.06 -0.82
C HIS A 112 -8.85 14.78 0.27
N THR A 113 -8.43 13.52 0.42
CA THR A 113 -7.38 13.16 1.37
C THR A 113 -6.09 13.93 1.07
N ASP A 114 -5.36 14.34 2.10
CA ASP A 114 -4.11 15.10 1.95
C ASP A 114 -2.95 14.23 1.44
N GLY A 115 -3.10 12.91 1.52
CA GLY A 115 -2.17 11.91 1.00
C GLY A 115 -2.73 10.51 1.15
N VAL A 116 -2.14 9.55 0.44
CA VAL A 116 -2.56 8.15 0.47
C VAL A 116 -1.36 7.22 0.69
N ILE A 117 -1.49 6.30 1.62
CA ILE A 117 -0.63 5.13 1.75
C ILE A 117 -1.36 3.97 1.09
N TRP A 118 -0.75 3.35 0.10
CA TRP A 118 -1.41 2.38 -0.76
C TRP A 118 -0.57 1.11 -0.95
N GLU A 119 -1.16 -0.02 -0.61
CA GLU A 119 -0.68 -1.37 -0.93
C GLU A 119 -1.47 -1.88 -2.14
N PRO A 120 -0.88 -1.94 -3.34
CA PRO A 120 -1.54 -2.43 -4.54
C PRO A 120 -1.89 -3.92 -4.46
N VAL A 121 -3.01 -4.30 -5.05
CA VAL A 121 -3.41 -5.71 -5.18
C VAL A 121 -2.41 -6.51 -6.02
N SER A 122 -1.81 -5.86 -7.03
CA SER A 122 -0.77 -6.47 -7.88
C SER A 122 0.09 -5.39 -8.53
N SER A 123 1.22 -5.80 -9.14
CA SER A 123 2.04 -4.91 -9.97
C SER A 123 1.25 -4.26 -11.11
N ASP A 124 0.28 -5.01 -11.65
CA ASP A 124 -0.52 -4.55 -12.78
C ASP A 124 -1.52 -3.45 -12.39
N SER A 125 -1.84 -3.31 -11.09
CA SER A 125 -2.74 -2.24 -10.63
C SER A 125 -2.04 -0.91 -10.33
N LEU A 126 -0.71 -0.86 -10.41
CA LEU A 126 0.07 0.37 -10.15
C LEU A 126 -0.35 1.57 -11.04
N PHE A 127 -0.87 1.32 -12.25
CA PHE A 127 -1.40 2.38 -13.12
C PHE A 127 -2.55 3.17 -12.48
N LEU A 128 -3.24 2.60 -11.50
CA LEU A 128 -4.31 3.28 -10.78
C LEU A 128 -3.82 4.52 -10.01
N GLY A 129 -2.53 4.59 -9.70
CA GLY A 129 -1.89 5.77 -9.12
C GLY A 129 -2.07 7.04 -9.93
N GLU A 130 -2.20 6.94 -11.27
CA GLU A 130 -2.52 8.07 -12.13
C GLU A 130 -3.81 8.82 -11.71
N LYS A 131 -4.75 8.15 -11.05
CA LYS A 131 -5.97 8.81 -10.55
C LYS A 131 -5.67 9.71 -9.36
N LEU A 132 -4.75 9.31 -8.50
CA LEU A 132 -4.28 10.14 -7.39
C LEU A 132 -3.46 11.31 -7.92
N ASP A 133 -2.58 11.06 -8.90
CA ASP A 133 -1.80 12.11 -9.57
C ASP A 133 -2.73 13.16 -10.20
N ARG A 134 -3.76 12.72 -10.93
CA ARG A 134 -4.76 13.62 -11.53
C ARG A 134 -5.57 14.39 -10.50
N ALA A 135 -5.75 13.84 -9.31
CA ALA A 135 -6.41 14.51 -8.19
C ALA A 135 -5.45 15.42 -7.41
N GLY A 136 -4.15 15.41 -7.73
CA GLY A 136 -3.13 16.18 -7.02
C GLY A 136 -2.86 15.64 -5.60
N ILE A 137 -3.15 14.37 -5.34
CA ILE A 137 -3.00 13.73 -4.05
C ILE A 137 -1.66 12.97 -4.04
N PRO A 138 -0.70 13.35 -3.20
CA PRO A 138 0.54 12.61 -3.05
C PRO A 138 0.27 11.23 -2.44
N TYR A 139 1.00 10.22 -2.90
CA TYR A 139 0.86 8.88 -2.36
C TYR A 139 2.18 8.15 -2.22
N VAL A 140 2.19 7.19 -1.32
CA VAL A 140 3.30 6.24 -1.11
C VAL A 140 2.76 4.84 -1.36
N VAL A 141 3.46 4.10 -2.21
CA VAL A 141 3.18 2.68 -2.47
C VAL A 141 3.95 1.83 -1.47
N ILE A 142 3.29 0.83 -0.89
CA ILE A 142 3.90 -0.20 -0.05
C ILE A 142 3.91 -1.51 -0.84
N GLY A 143 5.01 -2.24 -0.77
CA GLY A 143 5.12 -3.57 -1.37
C GLY A 143 6.41 -3.76 -2.18
N PRO A 144 6.63 -4.95 -2.75
CA PRO A 144 7.85 -5.33 -3.45
C PRO A 144 7.92 -4.74 -4.87
N TYR A 145 7.63 -3.46 -5.01
CA TYR A 145 7.59 -2.76 -6.30
C TYR A 145 8.74 -1.75 -6.40
N LYS A 146 9.23 -1.53 -7.61
CA LYS A 146 10.29 -0.54 -7.85
C LYS A 146 9.84 0.87 -7.41
N GLY A 147 10.59 1.46 -6.49
CA GLY A 147 10.30 2.80 -5.97
C GLY A 147 9.25 2.84 -4.86
N ALA A 148 8.67 1.70 -4.48
CA ALA A 148 7.77 1.58 -3.34
C ALA A 148 8.53 1.49 -2.02
N PHE A 149 7.83 1.78 -0.92
CA PHE A 149 8.32 1.48 0.41
C PHE A 149 8.19 -0.02 0.65
N HIS A 150 9.31 -0.68 0.82
CA HIS A 150 9.38 -2.13 1.02
C HIS A 150 10.22 -2.45 2.26
N MET A 151 9.73 -3.34 3.09
CA MET A 151 10.53 -3.93 4.16
C MET A 151 11.40 -5.03 3.54
N ASP A 152 12.71 -4.92 3.70
CA ASP A 152 13.67 -5.91 3.23
C ASP A 152 13.65 -7.12 4.18
N PHE A 153 12.73 -8.05 3.91
CA PHE A 153 12.58 -9.26 4.72
C PHE A 153 13.76 -10.20 4.59
N GLU A 154 14.51 -10.18 3.50
CA GLU A 154 15.77 -10.91 3.37
C GLU A 154 16.78 -10.40 4.41
N LYS A 155 16.95 -9.08 4.49
CA LYS A 155 17.82 -8.47 5.49
C LYS A 155 17.36 -8.72 6.93
N ILE A 156 16.03 -8.78 7.16
CA ILE A 156 15.48 -9.12 8.48
C ILE A 156 15.84 -10.55 8.84
N GLY A 157 15.63 -11.51 7.96
CA GLY A 157 16.01 -12.92 8.15
C GLY A 157 17.52 -13.10 8.37
N ASP A 158 18.32 -12.43 7.57
CA ASP A 158 19.78 -12.38 7.71
C ASP A 158 20.19 -11.84 9.09
N THR A 159 19.62 -10.73 9.51
CA THR A 159 19.95 -10.07 10.78
C THR A 159 19.51 -10.93 11.98
N ALA A 160 18.27 -11.45 11.95
CA ALA A 160 17.74 -12.30 13.02
C ALA A 160 18.59 -13.55 13.22
N THR A 161 18.93 -14.23 12.13
CA THR A 161 19.82 -15.40 12.15
C THR A 161 21.21 -15.04 12.66
N GLY A 162 21.74 -13.91 12.19
CA GLY A 162 23.07 -13.42 12.62
C GLY A 162 23.16 -13.11 14.12
N LEU A 163 22.04 -12.68 14.75
CA LEU A 163 22.00 -12.48 16.21
C LEU A 163 22.17 -13.82 16.96
N LEU A 164 21.57 -14.91 16.45
CA LEU A 164 21.71 -16.24 17.04
C LEU A 164 23.11 -16.80 16.82
N VAL A 165 23.70 -16.63 15.63
CA VAL A 165 25.07 -17.00 15.34
C VAL A 165 26.06 -16.28 16.28
N LYS A 166 25.89 -14.98 16.49
CA LYS A 166 26.69 -14.22 17.47
C LYS A 166 26.59 -14.78 18.89
N LYS A 167 25.45 -15.39 19.24
CA LYS A 167 25.24 -16.09 20.51
C LYS A 167 25.78 -17.54 20.50
N ARG A 168 26.51 -17.91 19.44
CA ARG A 168 27.14 -19.24 19.23
C ARG A 168 26.17 -20.38 18.97
N HIS A 169 24.97 -20.10 18.47
CA HIS A 169 24.08 -21.13 17.96
C HIS A 169 24.57 -21.53 16.55
N ALA A 170 24.83 -22.82 16.35
CA ALA A 170 25.25 -23.38 15.07
C ALA A 170 24.14 -24.22 14.39
N SER A 171 23.18 -24.69 15.19
CA SER A 171 22.01 -25.43 14.70
C SER A 171 20.77 -24.60 14.98
N ILE A 172 20.27 -23.92 13.96
CA ILE A 172 19.21 -22.92 14.06
C ILE A 172 18.05 -23.37 13.20
N ALA A 173 16.85 -23.50 13.77
CA ALA A 173 15.64 -23.75 13.03
C ALA A 173 15.08 -22.46 12.42
N CYS A 174 14.37 -22.58 11.29
CA CYS A 174 13.64 -21.50 10.66
C CYS A 174 12.15 -21.85 10.59
N VAL A 175 11.30 -20.97 11.13
CA VAL A 175 9.85 -21.06 11.02
C VAL A 175 9.38 -19.93 10.11
N ALA A 176 8.98 -20.29 8.90
CA ALA A 176 8.53 -19.33 7.90
C ALA A 176 7.50 -20.01 6.98
N GLY A 177 6.37 -19.37 6.79
CA GLY A 177 5.31 -19.81 5.90
C GLY A 177 5.73 -19.84 4.43
N ASP A 178 4.77 -19.98 3.54
CA ASP A 178 5.00 -20.16 2.10
C ASP A 178 4.59 -18.92 1.28
N ASP A 179 4.26 -17.81 1.93
CA ASP A 179 3.98 -16.55 1.26
C ASP A 179 5.27 -15.86 0.75
N SER A 180 5.12 -14.84 -0.08
CA SER A 180 6.26 -14.16 -0.72
C SER A 180 7.22 -13.52 0.28
N LEU A 181 6.71 -12.95 1.36
CA LEU A 181 7.52 -12.26 2.37
C LEU A 181 8.25 -13.26 3.28
N ALA A 182 7.58 -14.37 3.61
CA ALA A 182 8.20 -15.48 4.32
C ALA A 182 9.35 -16.10 3.51
N ARG A 183 9.19 -16.20 2.19
CA ARG A 183 10.28 -16.67 1.30
C ARG A 183 11.48 -15.73 1.28
N GLU A 184 11.26 -14.41 1.26
CA GLU A 184 12.35 -13.45 1.37
C GLU A 184 13.08 -13.57 2.71
N PHE A 185 12.34 -13.66 3.82
CA PHE A 185 12.91 -13.90 5.14
C PHE A 185 13.76 -15.19 5.17
N PHE A 186 13.24 -16.27 4.60
CA PHE A 186 13.94 -17.53 4.48
C PHE A 186 15.22 -17.43 3.64
N GLN A 187 15.24 -16.65 2.57
CA GLN A 187 16.47 -16.37 1.82
C GLN A 187 17.53 -15.70 2.69
N GLY A 188 17.14 -14.73 3.52
CA GLY A 188 18.03 -14.09 4.47
C GLY A 188 18.61 -15.07 5.50
N TYR A 189 17.78 -15.96 6.05
CA TYR A 189 18.25 -17.04 6.93
C TYR A 189 19.29 -17.92 6.24
N ARG A 190 19.02 -18.39 5.02
CA ARG A 190 19.94 -19.25 4.26
C ARG A 190 21.25 -18.53 3.95
N LYS A 191 21.18 -17.28 3.51
CA LYS A 191 22.35 -16.44 3.24
C LYS A 191 23.25 -16.32 4.45
N ARG A 192 22.67 -16.02 5.64
CA ARG A 192 23.45 -15.93 6.86
C ARG A 192 24.16 -17.23 7.22
N LEU A 193 23.48 -18.37 7.13
CA LEU A 193 24.12 -19.67 7.36
C LEU A 193 25.29 -19.90 6.41
N PHE A 194 25.10 -19.57 5.13
CA PHE A 194 26.16 -19.70 4.12
C PHE A 194 27.36 -18.81 4.42
N ASP A 195 27.14 -17.53 4.74
CA ASP A 195 28.19 -16.56 5.03
C ASP A 195 29.02 -16.96 6.28
N GLU A 196 28.36 -17.56 7.25
CA GLU A 196 28.99 -18.05 8.50
C GLU A 196 29.50 -19.51 8.39
N LYS A 197 29.44 -20.11 7.19
CA LYS A 197 29.85 -21.50 6.92
C LYS A 197 29.16 -22.55 7.79
N LEU A 198 27.90 -22.28 8.17
CA LEU A 198 27.06 -23.20 8.92
C LEU A 198 26.27 -24.08 7.95
N PRO A 199 26.05 -25.37 8.28
CA PRO A 199 25.31 -26.27 7.40
C PRO A 199 23.83 -25.89 7.34
N PHE A 200 23.31 -25.74 6.13
CA PHE A 200 21.87 -25.68 5.91
C PHE A 200 21.29 -27.08 6.00
N ARG A 201 20.21 -27.24 6.78
CA ARG A 201 19.48 -28.50 6.96
C ARG A 201 18.00 -28.28 6.68
N GLN A 202 17.47 -28.97 5.67
CA GLN A 202 16.06 -28.84 5.28
C GLN A 202 15.11 -29.29 6.39
N GLU A 203 15.49 -30.25 7.21
CA GLU A 203 14.73 -30.77 8.35
C GLU A 203 14.58 -29.75 9.50
N LEU A 204 15.28 -28.61 9.44
CA LEU A 204 15.16 -27.50 10.38
C LEU A 204 14.29 -26.36 9.85
N VAL A 205 13.60 -26.56 8.73
CA VAL A 205 12.69 -25.57 8.13
C VAL A 205 11.27 -26.02 8.36
N PHE A 206 10.47 -25.18 9.02
CA PHE A 206 9.11 -25.47 9.42
C PHE A 206 8.15 -24.42 8.84
N PRO A 207 6.98 -24.85 8.32
CA PRO A 207 6.01 -23.92 7.75
C PRO A 207 5.30 -23.05 8.81
N ASP A 208 5.19 -23.55 10.03
CA ASP A 208 4.53 -22.89 11.16
C ASP A 208 5.11 -23.34 12.50
N ALA A 209 4.76 -22.62 13.57
CA ALA A 209 5.23 -22.94 14.92
C ALA A 209 4.68 -24.28 15.46
N LYS A 210 3.53 -24.74 14.96
CA LYS A 210 2.92 -26.02 15.41
C LYS A 210 3.72 -27.22 14.88
N SER A 211 4.36 -27.04 13.73
CA SER A 211 5.22 -28.06 13.11
C SER A 211 6.60 -28.14 13.76
N LEU A 212 6.98 -27.14 14.59
CA LEU A 212 8.28 -27.13 15.27
C LEU A 212 8.28 -28.13 16.44
N PRO A 213 9.13 -29.18 16.41
CA PRO A 213 9.17 -30.15 17.49
C PRO A 213 9.88 -29.57 18.72
N VAL A 214 9.12 -29.24 19.77
CA VAL A 214 9.69 -28.72 21.03
C VAL A 214 10.72 -29.70 21.62
N SER A 215 10.53 -31.01 21.44
CA SER A 215 11.50 -32.05 21.76
C SER A 215 12.81 -31.93 21.00
N GLY A 216 12.83 -31.25 19.85
CA GLY A 216 14.02 -31.03 19.04
C GLY A 216 15.12 -30.24 19.78
N ILE A 217 14.71 -29.28 20.66
CA ILE A 217 15.67 -28.58 21.53
C ILE A 217 16.28 -29.55 22.56
N LEU A 218 15.44 -30.37 23.20
CA LEU A 218 15.85 -31.33 24.22
C LEU A 218 16.77 -32.41 23.65
N ASN A 219 16.53 -32.82 22.41
CA ASN A 219 17.30 -33.86 21.71
C ASN A 219 18.51 -33.28 20.94
N GLY A 220 18.77 -31.97 21.04
CA GLY A 220 19.89 -31.33 20.36
C GLY A 220 19.78 -31.23 18.84
N LEU A 221 18.58 -31.38 18.29
CA LEU A 221 18.34 -31.22 16.84
C LEU A 221 18.62 -29.78 16.38
N PHE A 222 18.18 -28.81 17.18
CA PHE A 222 18.50 -27.40 17.04
C PHE A 222 18.63 -26.74 18.42
N THR A 223 19.37 -25.62 18.50
CA THR A 223 19.63 -24.90 19.75
C THR A 223 18.94 -23.53 19.81
N ALA A 224 18.39 -23.08 18.70
CA ALA A 224 17.65 -21.82 18.56
C ALA A 224 16.74 -21.87 17.34
N ALA A 225 15.77 -20.97 17.29
CA ALA A 225 14.91 -20.82 16.12
C ALA A 225 14.69 -19.33 15.78
N VAL A 226 14.56 -19.04 14.49
CA VAL A 226 14.08 -17.77 13.97
C VAL A 226 12.66 -17.92 13.45
N PHE A 227 11.82 -16.90 13.67
CA PHE A 227 10.42 -16.91 13.26
C PHE A 227 10.16 -15.71 12.35
N PHE A 228 9.47 -15.93 11.22
CA PHE A 228 9.02 -14.87 10.35
C PHE A 228 7.95 -14.01 11.01
N SER A 229 7.03 -14.61 11.76
CA SER A 229 5.94 -13.94 12.45
C SER A 229 6.08 -14.01 13.98
N GLN A 230 5.80 -12.90 14.68
CA GLN A 230 5.76 -12.90 16.15
C GLN A 230 4.56 -13.66 16.72
N ALA A 231 3.49 -13.88 15.94
CA ALA A 231 2.37 -14.70 16.37
C ALA A 231 2.77 -16.18 16.49
N GLU A 232 3.92 -16.56 15.93
CA GLU A 232 4.46 -17.91 15.93
C GLU A 232 5.64 -18.09 16.88
N ALA A 233 6.17 -17.02 17.44
CA ALA A 233 7.27 -17.06 18.43
C ALA A 233 6.73 -17.19 19.87
#